data_3bdf9c8b0d781f2899651c316b3d345d
#
_entry.id   3bdf9c8b0d781f2899651c316b3d345d
#
_cell.length_a   1.000
_cell.length_b   1.000
_cell.length_c   1.000
_cell.angle_alpha   90.00
_cell.angle_beta   90.00
_cell.angle_gamma   90.00
#
_symmetry.space_group_name_H-M   'P 1'
#
loop_
_entity.id
_entity.type
_entity.pdbx_description
1 polymer ?
#
loop_
_entity_poly.entity_id
_entity_poly.type
_entity_poly.pdbx_seq_one_letter_code
_entity_poly.pdbx_strand_id
1 'polypeptide(L)'
;MAEQVTYHIPALLNECMTGLDIKPDGTYVDVTFGGGGHSREIVKHLGESGRLYSMDQDMDAYANRIDDSRFTFVHGNFAFLKNFMRYYGVEGVDGVLADLGVSFHHFDDSERGFSFRFNGHLDMRMNRNAKHDAAWVIA
;
A
#
# COMPACT_ATOMS: atom_id res chain seq x y z
N MET A 1 -13.29 3.09 27.35
CA MET A 1 -13.25 4.13 26.29
C MET A 1 -12.64 3.49 25.05
N ALA A 2 -13.42 3.37 24.01
CA ALA A 2 -12.88 2.89 22.73
C ALA A 2 -11.89 3.96 22.23
N GLU A 3 -10.64 3.59 22.02
CA GLU A 3 -9.72 4.41 21.24
C GLU A 3 -10.41 4.71 19.90
N GLN A 4 -10.71 5.97 19.66
CA GLN A 4 -11.07 6.40 18.32
C GLN A 4 -9.85 6.16 17.45
N VAL A 5 -9.86 5.04 16.73
CA VAL A 5 -8.96 4.84 15.60
C VAL A 5 -9.28 5.99 14.65
N THR A 6 -8.44 7.00 14.65
CA THR A 6 -8.54 8.11 13.71
C THR A 6 -8.29 7.49 12.34
N TYR A 7 -9.37 7.14 11.64
CA TYR A 7 -9.28 6.68 10.26
C TYR A 7 -8.70 7.82 9.44
N HIS A 8 -7.44 7.67 9.07
CA HIS A 8 -6.80 8.57 8.14
C HIS A 8 -7.58 8.50 6.82
N ILE A 9 -8.23 9.60 6.44
CA ILE A 9 -8.91 9.67 5.15
C ILE A 9 -7.83 9.66 4.07
N PRO A 10 -7.84 8.69 3.16
CA PRO A 10 -6.84 8.64 2.09
C PRO A 10 -6.91 9.89 1.21
N ALA A 11 -5.75 10.31 0.70
CA ALA A 11 -5.68 11.47 -0.18
C ALA A 11 -6.50 11.25 -1.46
N LEU A 12 -7.34 12.24 -1.81
CA LEU A 12 -8.10 12.26 -3.06
C LEU A 12 -8.91 10.97 -3.31
N LEU A 13 -9.52 10.42 -2.26
CA LEU A 13 -10.19 9.11 -2.32
C LEU A 13 -11.25 9.06 -3.42
N ASN A 14 -12.13 10.05 -3.48
CA ASN A 14 -13.23 10.09 -4.45
C ASN A 14 -12.71 10.27 -5.89
N GLU A 15 -11.71 11.12 -6.06
CA GLU A 15 -11.06 11.37 -7.35
C GLU A 15 -10.34 10.11 -7.85
N CYS A 16 -9.67 9.38 -6.96
CA CYS A 16 -9.04 8.10 -7.30
C CYS A 16 -10.08 7.07 -7.74
N MET A 17 -11.21 6.95 -7.05
CA MET A 17 -12.27 6.02 -7.43
C MET A 17 -12.90 6.40 -8.77
N THR A 18 -13.13 7.69 -9.00
CA THR A 18 -13.63 8.19 -10.28
C THR A 18 -12.64 7.90 -11.42
N GLY A 19 -11.35 8.15 -11.18
CA GLY A 19 -10.30 7.91 -12.18
C GLY A 19 -10.08 6.44 -12.51
N LEU A 20 -10.20 5.56 -11.52
CA LEU A 20 -10.12 4.11 -11.74
C LEU A 20 -11.30 3.55 -12.54
N ASP A 21 -12.47 4.21 -12.46
CA ASP A 21 -13.70 3.76 -13.11
C ASP A 21 -13.98 2.27 -12.89
N ILE A 22 -14.05 1.88 -11.63
CA ILE A 22 -14.04 0.47 -11.22
C ILE A 22 -15.24 -0.29 -11.77
N LYS A 23 -14.95 -1.37 -12.49
CA LYS A 23 -15.94 -2.34 -12.96
C LYS A 23 -16.08 -3.47 -11.93
N PRO A 24 -17.30 -3.99 -11.66
CA PRO A 24 -17.51 -5.04 -10.64
C PRO A 24 -16.70 -6.31 -10.89
N ASP A 25 -16.43 -6.66 -12.13
CA ASP A 25 -15.69 -7.86 -12.54
C ASP A 25 -14.24 -7.59 -12.89
N GLY A 26 -13.76 -6.37 -12.70
CA GLY A 26 -12.41 -5.95 -13.04
C GLY A 26 -11.34 -6.43 -12.05
N THR A 27 -10.10 -6.36 -12.50
CA THR A 27 -8.91 -6.64 -11.69
C THR A 27 -8.10 -5.36 -11.51
N TYR A 28 -7.83 -5.02 -10.25
CA TYR A 28 -7.16 -3.78 -9.88
C TYR A 28 -5.94 -4.04 -9.02
N VAL A 29 -5.01 -3.11 -9.03
CA VAL A 29 -3.81 -3.14 -8.19
C VAL A 29 -3.66 -1.80 -7.45
N ASP A 30 -3.43 -1.87 -6.15
CA ASP A 30 -2.97 -0.75 -5.33
C ASP A 30 -1.51 -1.02 -4.97
N VAL A 31 -0.58 -0.25 -5.53
CA VAL A 31 0.86 -0.48 -5.30
C VAL A 31 1.40 0.23 -4.06
N THR A 32 0.54 0.94 -3.34
CA THR A 32 0.87 1.74 -2.15
C THR A 32 -0.16 1.51 -1.05
N PHE A 33 -0.32 0.25 -0.62
CA PHE A 33 -1.39 -0.18 0.28
C PHE A 33 -1.43 0.62 1.59
N GLY A 34 -0.32 0.74 2.30
CA GLY A 34 -0.20 1.50 3.54
C GLY A 34 -1.25 1.13 4.58
N GLY A 35 -2.08 2.10 4.98
CA GLY A 35 -3.19 1.90 5.91
C GLY A 35 -4.43 1.22 5.32
N GLY A 36 -4.46 1.01 4.01
CA GLY A 36 -5.52 0.29 3.31
C GLY A 36 -6.77 1.10 2.97
N GLY A 37 -6.73 2.43 3.14
CA GLY A 37 -7.91 3.27 2.91
C GLY A 37 -8.42 3.24 1.48
N HIS A 38 -7.55 3.42 0.49
CA HIS A 38 -7.92 3.31 -0.92
C HIS A 38 -8.38 1.90 -1.27
N SER A 39 -7.65 0.89 -0.83
CA SER A 39 -7.98 -0.51 -1.10
C SER A 39 -9.33 -0.94 -0.52
N ARG A 40 -9.68 -0.48 0.68
CA ARG A 40 -11.01 -0.74 1.26
C ARG A 40 -12.13 -0.16 0.41
N GLU A 41 -11.93 1.04 -0.11
CA GLU A 41 -12.92 1.66 -0.99
C GLU A 41 -13.03 0.93 -2.33
N ILE A 42 -11.91 0.51 -2.92
CA ILE A 42 -11.92 -0.31 -4.16
C ILE A 42 -12.75 -1.57 -3.97
N VAL A 43 -12.52 -2.32 -2.88
CA VAL A 43 -13.24 -3.57 -2.60
C VAL A 43 -14.76 -3.37 -2.55
N LYS A 44 -15.24 -2.24 -2.04
CA LYS A 44 -16.67 -1.92 -2.00
C LYS A 44 -17.33 -1.85 -3.39
N HIS A 45 -16.55 -1.50 -4.42
CA HIS A 45 -17.02 -1.40 -5.80
C HIS A 45 -16.90 -2.70 -6.59
N LEU A 46 -16.23 -3.72 -6.04
CA LEU A 46 -16.04 -5.00 -6.71
C LEU A 46 -17.26 -5.94 -6.50
N GLY A 47 -17.57 -6.70 -7.54
CA GLY A 47 -18.47 -7.83 -7.47
C GLY A 47 -17.74 -9.15 -7.14
N GLU A 48 -18.43 -10.27 -7.21
CA GLU A 48 -17.88 -11.59 -6.84
C GLU A 48 -16.65 -11.99 -7.67
N SER A 49 -16.61 -11.64 -8.94
CA SER A 49 -15.51 -11.95 -9.85
C SER A 49 -14.41 -10.89 -9.88
N GLY A 50 -14.63 -9.75 -9.24
CA GLY A 50 -13.62 -8.70 -9.11
C GLY A 50 -12.44 -9.14 -8.23
N ARG A 51 -11.27 -8.58 -8.49
CA ARG A 51 -10.05 -8.88 -7.73
C ARG A 51 -9.24 -7.60 -7.46
N LEU A 52 -8.67 -7.54 -6.27
CA LEU A 52 -7.75 -6.49 -5.88
C LEU A 52 -6.46 -7.11 -5.31
N TYR A 53 -5.35 -6.73 -5.89
CA TYR A 53 -4.01 -7.03 -5.37
C TYR A 53 -3.42 -5.75 -4.80
N SER A 54 -3.10 -5.75 -3.50
CA SER A 54 -2.54 -4.56 -2.85
C SER A 54 -1.14 -4.83 -2.36
N MET A 55 -0.22 -3.99 -2.80
CA MET A 55 1.21 -4.16 -2.57
C MET A 55 1.71 -3.14 -1.57
N ASP A 56 2.62 -3.57 -0.74
CA ASP A 56 3.49 -2.70 0.04
C ASP A 56 4.85 -3.36 0.25
N GLN A 57 5.91 -2.58 0.21
CA GLN A 57 7.25 -3.05 0.56
C GLN A 57 7.49 -3.03 2.08
N ASP A 58 6.66 -2.29 2.83
CA ASP A 58 6.70 -2.28 4.28
C ASP A 58 5.78 -3.37 4.84
N MET A 59 6.36 -4.36 5.51
CA MET A 59 5.59 -5.45 6.10
C MET A 59 4.65 -4.98 7.23
N ASP A 60 4.88 -3.83 7.82
CA ASP A 60 3.96 -3.25 8.81
C ASP A 60 2.56 -3.02 8.23
N ALA A 61 2.49 -2.76 6.92
CA ALA A 61 1.22 -2.60 6.21
C ALA A 61 0.35 -3.86 6.23
N TYR A 62 0.93 -5.04 6.36
CA TYR A 62 0.19 -6.31 6.40
C TYR A 62 -0.85 -6.36 7.53
N ALA A 63 -0.61 -5.67 8.64
CA ALA A 63 -1.57 -5.58 9.74
C ALA A 63 -2.91 -4.96 9.33
N ASN A 64 -2.92 -4.15 8.27
CA ASN A 64 -4.10 -3.46 7.74
C ASN A 64 -4.85 -4.25 6.67
N ARG A 65 -4.41 -5.47 6.35
CA ARG A 65 -5.01 -6.28 5.27
C ARG A 65 -6.51 -6.45 5.45
N ILE A 66 -7.17 -6.63 4.32
CA ILE A 66 -8.63 -6.76 4.26
C ILE A 66 -8.98 -8.26 4.27
N ASP A 67 -9.88 -8.65 5.16
CA ASP A 67 -10.43 -10.01 5.20
C ASP A 67 -11.59 -10.12 4.20
N ASP A 68 -11.24 -10.33 2.94
CA ASP A 68 -12.16 -10.50 1.83
C ASP A 68 -11.53 -11.41 0.78
N SER A 69 -12.27 -12.36 0.25
CA SER A 69 -11.77 -13.34 -0.72
C SER A 69 -11.31 -12.72 -2.04
N ARG A 70 -11.75 -11.49 -2.35
CA ARG A 70 -11.37 -10.75 -3.56
C ARG A 70 -10.06 -9.97 -3.39
N PHE A 71 -9.57 -9.85 -2.15
CA PHE A 71 -8.37 -9.11 -1.78
C PHE A 71 -7.18 -10.04 -1.60
N THR A 72 -6.03 -9.63 -2.13
CA THR A 72 -4.73 -10.30 -1.90
C THR A 72 -3.68 -9.25 -1.53
N PHE A 73 -3.05 -9.43 -0.37
CA PHE A 73 -1.89 -8.63 0.01
C PHE A 73 -0.62 -9.19 -0.63
N VAL A 74 0.20 -8.31 -1.20
CA VAL A 74 1.48 -8.68 -1.83
C VAL A 74 2.60 -7.89 -1.15
N HIS A 75 3.47 -8.58 -0.43
CA HIS A 75 4.67 -7.96 0.14
C HIS A 75 5.75 -7.87 -0.93
N GLY A 76 6.08 -6.68 -1.36
CA GLY A 76 7.12 -6.48 -2.37
C GLY A 76 7.20 -5.07 -2.90
N ASN A 77 8.24 -4.82 -3.67
CA ASN A 77 8.46 -3.56 -4.37
C ASN A 77 7.66 -3.55 -5.68
N PHE A 78 6.91 -2.49 -5.95
CA PHE A 78 6.11 -2.35 -7.16
C PHE A 78 6.94 -2.33 -8.45
N ALA A 79 8.25 -2.12 -8.37
CA ALA A 79 9.15 -2.32 -9.51
C ALA A 79 9.02 -3.73 -10.13
N PHE A 80 8.60 -4.71 -9.32
CA PHE A 80 8.38 -6.10 -9.74
C PHE A 80 6.90 -6.45 -9.97
N LEU A 81 6.04 -5.44 -10.17
CA LEU A 81 4.59 -5.65 -10.35
C LEU A 81 4.28 -6.72 -11.41
N LYS A 82 4.94 -6.67 -12.56
CA LYS A 82 4.74 -7.67 -13.63
C LYS A 82 5.05 -9.10 -13.17
N ASN A 83 6.10 -9.26 -12.37
CA ASN A 83 6.51 -10.56 -11.87
C ASN A 83 5.47 -11.11 -10.89
N PHE A 84 4.95 -10.26 -9.99
CA PHE A 84 3.89 -10.66 -9.07
C PHE A 84 2.59 -11.00 -9.80
N MET A 85 2.19 -10.20 -10.79
CA MET A 85 0.98 -10.49 -11.58
C MET A 85 1.11 -11.83 -12.32
N ARG A 86 2.28 -12.12 -12.88
CA ARG A 86 2.56 -13.42 -13.49
C ARG A 86 2.47 -14.56 -12.48
N TYR A 87 3.00 -14.37 -11.28
CA TYR A 87 2.92 -15.36 -10.20
C TYR A 87 1.47 -15.71 -9.85
N TYR A 88 0.59 -14.72 -9.81
CA TYR A 88 -0.84 -14.91 -9.53
C TYR A 88 -1.66 -15.30 -10.76
N GLY A 89 -1.04 -15.48 -11.92
CA GLY A 89 -1.75 -15.84 -13.16
C GLY A 89 -2.58 -14.70 -13.76
N VAL A 90 -2.25 -13.45 -13.42
CA VAL A 90 -2.95 -12.26 -13.93
C VAL A 90 -2.25 -11.77 -15.18
N GLU A 91 -2.92 -11.86 -16.34
CA GLU A 91 -2.36 -11.42 -17.63
C GLU A 91 -2.47 -9.92 -17.86
N GLY A 92 -3.50 -9.29 -17.30
CA GLY A 92 -3.73 -7.85 -17.39
C GLY A 92 -4.59 -7.33 -16.26
N VAL A 93 -4.47 -6.05 -15.96
CA VAL A 93 -5.26 -5.36 -14.95
C VAL A 93 -6.03 -4.20 -15.57
N ASP A 94 -7.20 -3.89 -15.04
CA ASP A 94 -8.07 -2.82 -15.54
C ASP A 94 -7.66 -1.45 -14.98
N GLY A 95 -6.97 -1.43 -13.85
CA GLY A 95 -6.45 -0.19 -13.27
C GLY A 95 -5.39 -0.42 -12.22
N VAL A 96 -4.52 0.57 -12.07
CA VAL A 96 -3.47 0.63 -11.05
C VAL A 96 -3.56 1.95 -10.31
N LEU A 97 -3.56 1.89 -8.98
CA LEU A 97 -3.50 3.05 -8.11
C LEU A 97 -2.11 3.13 -7.47
N ALA A 98 -1.54 4.33 -7.46
CA ALA A 98 -0.30 4.63 -6.77
C ALA A 98 -0.42 5.97 -6.03
N ASP A 99 -0.36 5.91 -4.70
CA ASP A 99 -0.29 7.08 -3.82
C ASP A 99 1.13 7.18 -3.25
N LEU A 100 2.01 7.74 -4.05
CA LEU A 100 3.45 7.72 -3.79
C LEU A 100 3.84 8.68 -2.66
N GLY A 101 4.68 8.21 -1.76
CA GLY A 101 5.17 9.01 -0.63
C GLY A 101 5.38 8.16 0.63
N VAL A 102 5.42 8.84 1.78
CA VAL A 102 5.52 8.22 3.10
C VAL A 102 4.28 8.52 3.93
N SER A 103 3.94 7.65 4.87
CA SER A 103 2.78 7.81 5.74
C SER A 103 3.17 8.50 7.06
N PHE A 104 2.16 8.98 7.82
CA PHE A 104 2.38 9.46 9.19
C PHE A 104 2.98 8.38 10.09
N HIS A 105 2.64 7.11 9.86
CA HIS A 105 3.26 5.99 10.57
C HIS A 105 4.79 6.01 10.44
N HIS A 106 5.34 6.26 9.25
CA HIS A 106 6.78 6.38 9.03
C HIS A 106 7.38 7.59 9.77
N PHE A 107 6.68 8.71 9.81
CA PHE A 107 7.14 9.91 10.50
C PHE A 107 7.09 9.78 12.03
N ASP A 108 6.14 9.05 12.56
CA ASP A 108 5.90 8.95 14.01
C ASP A 108 6.82 7.94 14.69
N ASP A 109 7.36 6.98 13.96
CA ASP A 109 8.34 6.03 14.48
C ASP A 109 9.77 6.58 14.34
N SER A 110 10.38 6.96 15.46
CA SER A 110 11.73 7.53 15.49
C SER A 110 12.81 6.58 14.97
N GLU A 111 12.61 5.26 15.11
CA GLU A 111 13.59 4.25 14.67
C GLU A 111 13.60 4.08 13.14
N ARG A 112 12.54 4.52 12.47
CA ARG A 112 12.42 4.43 11.02
C ARG A 112 13.23 5.50 10.28
N GLY A 113 13.60 6.61 10.93
CA GLY A 113 14.47 7.65 10.40
C GLY A 113 13.86 8.53 9.31
N PHE A 114 12.53 8.64 9.21
CA PHE A 114 11.85 9.46 8.20
C PHE A 114 11.60 10.90 8.63
N SER A 115 11.75 11.23 9.91
CA SER A 115 11.40 12.55 10.45
C SER A 115 12.55 13.23 11.13
N PHE A 116 12.68 14.55 10.94
CA PHE A 116 13.60 15.41 11.70
C PHE A 116 13.15 15.68 13.14
N ARG A 117 11.94 15.30 13.51
CA ARG A 117 11.41 15.50 14.88
C ARG A 117 12.14 14.66 15.94
N PHE A 118 12.79 13.61 15.51
CA PHE A 118 13.48 12.66 16.39
C PHE A 118 14.95 12.53 16.00
N ASN A 119 15.79 12.28 17.01
CA ASN A 119 17.21 11.99 16.80
C ASN A 119 17.39 10.47 16.70
N GLY A 120 17.20 9.94 15.51
CA GLY A 120 17.33 8.52 15.20
C GLY A 120 18.33 8.27 14.07
N HIS A 121 18.68 7.00 13.86
CA HIS A 121 19.50 6.60 12.72
C HIS A 121 18.80 6.96 11.40
N LEU A 122 19.56 7.42 10.42
CA LEU A 122 19.06 7.76 9.08
C LEU A 122 18.80 6.48 8.28
N ASP A 123 17.70 5.81 8.59
CA ASP A 123 17.29 4.54 8.00
C ASP A 123 16.44 4.75 6.73
N MET A 124 15.25 5.23 6.86
CA MET A 124 14.26 5.49 5.81
C MET A 124 13.90 4.26 4.95
N ARG A 125 14.14 3.04 5.43
CA ARG A 125 13.71 1.83 4.71
C ARG A 125 12.24 1.54 4.98
N MET A 126 11.41 1.55 3.96
CA MET A 126 10.05 1.02 4.07
C MET A 126 10.07 -0.49 4.25
N ASN A 127 10.92 -1.19 3.49
CA ASN A 127 11.23 -2.59 3.73
C ASN A 127 12.42 -2.69 4.68
N ARG A 128 12.17 -3.02 5.95
CA ARG A 128 13.20 -3.17 6.99
C ARG A 128 14.21 -4.26 6.69
N ASN A 129 13.87 -5.21 5.81
CA ASN A 129 14.77 -6.26 5.36
C ASN A 129 15.65 -5.85 4.16
N ALA A 130 15.48 -4.64 3.63
CA ALA A 130 16.34 -4.12 2.58
C ALA A 130 17.78 -3.99 3.09
N LYS A 131 18.74 -4.31 2.22
CA LYS A 131 20.15 -4.34 2.59
C LYS A 131 20.72 -2.96 2.89
N HIS A 132 20.25 -1.94 2.19
CA HIS A 132 20.80 -0.58 2.24
C HIS A 132 19.77 0.39 2.77
N ASP A 133 20.16 1.20 3.74
CA ASP A 133 19.39 2.30 4.31
C ASP A 133 19.79 3.65 3.70
N ALA A 134 19.15 4.73 4.13
CA ALA A 134 19.46 6.06 3.60
C ALA A 134 20.87 6.51 3.98
N ALA A 135 21.37 6.16 5.15
CA ALA A 135 22.74 6.48 5.55
C ALA A 135 23.77 5.84 4.59
N TRP A 136 23.53 4.59 4.16
CA TRP A 136 24.36 3.92 3.18
C TRP A 136 24.31 4.61 1.80
N VAL A 137 23.12 5.07 1.38
CA VAL A 137 22.95 5.72 0.06
C VAL A 137 23.74 7.02 -0.05
N ILE A 138 23.82 7.80 1.03
CA ILE A 138 24.52 9.09 1.02
C ILE A 138 26.00 9.00 1.40
N ALA A 139 26.44 7.87 1.89
CA ALA A 139 27.87 7.64 2.21
C ALA A 139 28.67 7.34 0.95
#